data_d3d970ef3af88178c89aaf3f0cebb7aa
#
_entry.id   d3d970ef3af88178c89aaf3f0cebb7aa
#
_cell.length_a   1.000
_cell.length_b   1.000
_cell.length_c   1.000
_cell.angle_alpha   90.00
_cell.angle_beta   90.00
_cell.angle_gamma   90.00
#
_symmetry.space_group_name_H-M   'P 1'
#
loop_
_entity.id
_entity.type
_entity.pdbx_description
1 polymer ?
#
loop_
_entity_poly.entity_id
_entity_poly.type
_entity_poly.pdbx_seq_one_letter_code
_entity_poly.pdbx_strand_id
1 'polypeptide(L)'
;MKLLVESSEDVKAVIEEDANGDKAHFLSGIFMQAEQTNKNGRIYTLPILEKETKRYVEEKVSTQRALGELNHPADPSVNLERVSHMITELNIDGNNIMGKAKVLNTPCGNIVRGLVDGGVKLGVSSRGVGSLIQKQDHSMVGEDFQLSAIDVVYDPSAPKAFVEMVMESVDWLWNDDTKTYVKQQSQIQEERSASSSPMQFLDTLVEMKTEIKSMQDQMMLVMTENKEIRNLVENQATARVKRKEKELDRLIEDTKDAVESSIKEKLREKREAETLKIFDHFLKEMAKK
;
A
#
# COMPACT_ATOMS: atom_id res chain seq x y z
N MET A 1 -15.84 22.86 -2.97
CA MET A 1 -15.97 21.63 -2.17
C MET A 1 -14.64 21.31 -1.52
N LYS A 2 -14.67 20.82 -0.30
CA LYS A 2 -13.45 20.39 0.43
C LYS A 2 -13.30 18.89 0.32
N LEU A 3 -12.07 18.39 0.31
CA LEU A 3 -11.79 16.96 0.40
C LEU A 3 -12.02 16.51 1.85
N LEU A 4 -12.91 15.53 2.04
CA LEU A 4 -13.30 14.99 3.34
C LEU A 4 -12.77 13.56 3.45
N VAL A 5 -12.12 13.26 4.57
CA VAL A 5 -11.55 11.93 4.86
C VAL A 5 -11.94 11.52 6.25
N GLU A 6 -12.50 10.31 6.39
CA GLU A 6 -13.00 9.76 7.64
C GLU A 6 -12.59 8.30 7.80
N SER A 7 -12.18 7.94 9.00
CA SER A 7 -11.58 6.62 9.28
C SER A 7 -12.44 5.77 10.19
N SER A 8 -12.48 4.46 9.96
CA SER A 8 -13.15 3.46 10.78
C SER A 8 -12.17 2.36 11.20
N GLU A 9 -12.20 1.98 12.49
CA GLU A 9 -11.38 0.92 13.08
C GLU A 9 -12.13 -0.43 13.14
N ASP A 10 -13.43 -0.44 12.91
CA ASP A 10 -14.28 -1.62 13.05
C ASP A 10 -14.23 -2.53 11.80
N VAL A 11 -13.01 -2.80 11.31
CA VAL A 11 -12.77 -3.64 10.14
C VAL A 11 -11.94 -4.86 10.52
N LYS A 12 -12.37 -6.03 10.04
CA LYS A 12 -11.70 -7.31 10.25
C LYS A 12 -11.20 -7.85 8.92
N ALA A 13 -10.00 -8.44 8.94
CA ALA A 13 -9.51 -9.22 7.82
C ALA A 13 -10.18 -10.60 7.83
N VAL A 14 -10.68 -11.04 6.68
CA VAL A 14 -11.32 -12.35 6.47
C VAL A 14 -10.64 -13.02 5.29
N ILE A 15 -10.28 -14.30 5.45
CA ILE A 15 -9.71 -15.11 4.36
C ILE A 15 -10.82 -16.06 3.93
N GLU A 16 -11.23 -16.00 2.67
CA GLU A 16 -12.22 -16.88 2.07
C GLU A 16 -11.58 -17.67 0.93
N GLU A 17 -12.02 -18.91 0.71
CA GLU A 17 -11.66 -19.68 -0.47
C GLU A 17 -12.60 -19.29 -1.61
N ASP A 18 -12.06 -19.00 -2.78
CA ASP A 18 -12.84 -18.77 -3.99
C ASP A 18 -13.31 -20.10 -4.62
N ALA A 19 -14.10 -20.01 -5.68
CA ALA A 19 -14.64 -21.18 -6.35
C ALA A 19 -13.56 -22.13 -6.94
N ASN A 20 -12.31 -21.67 -7.04
CA ASN A 20 -11.18 -22.44 -7.53
C ASN A 20 -10.30 -23.03 -6.38
N GLY A 21 -10.65 -22.76 -5.11
CA GLY A 21 -9.87 -23.14 -3.95
C GLY A 21 -8.72 -22.19 -3.62
N ASP A 22 -8.63 -21.04 -4.30
CA ASP A 22 -7.62 -20.03 -4.02
C ASP A 22 -8.05 -19.15 -2.83
N LYS A 23 -7.12 -18.86 -1.93
CA LYS A 23 -7.36 -18.01 -0.77
C LYS A 23 -7.45 -16.54 -1.20
N ALA A 24 -8.63 -15.94 -1.07
CA ALA A 24 -8.87 -14.52 -1.27
C ALA A 24 -8.93 -13.79 0.08
N HIS A 25 -8.22 -12.68 0.18
CA HIS A 25 -8.23 -11.83 1.38
C HIS A 25 -9.29 -10.75 1.22
N PHE A 26 -10.12 -10.60 2.25
CA PHE A 26 -11.14 -9.58 2.33
C PHE A 26 -10.96 -8.75 3.60
N LEU A 27 -11.39 -7.51 3.52
CA LEU A 27 -11.59 -6.62 4.66
C LEU A 27 -13.10 -6.40 4.81
N SER A 28 -13.65 -6.63 5.98
CA SER A 28 -15.09 -6.52 6.22
C SER A 28 -15.37 -5.86 7.56
N GLY A 29 -16.37 -5.00 7.62
CA GLY A 29 -16.78 -4.31 8.84
C GLY A 29 -17.51 -3.01 8.56
N ILE A 30 -17.51 -2.10 9.54
CA ILE A 30 -18.11 -0.78 9.40
C ILE A 30 -17.14 0.12 8.63
N PHE A 31 -17.57 0.62 7.47
CA PHE A 31 -16.76 1.49 6.61
C PHE A 31 -17.06 2.98 6.84
N MET A 32 -18.30 3.33 7.19
CA MET A 32 -18.70 4.69 7.55
C MET A 32 -19.81 4.65 8.61
N GLN A 33 -19.96 5.73 9.39
CA GLN A 33 -21.00 5.86 10.40
C GLN A 33 -21.72 7.20 10.28
N ALA A 34 -23.04 7.16 10.37
CA ALA A 34 -23.90 8.32 10.39
C ALA A 34 -24.22 8.76 11.83
N GLU A 35 -24.68 10.00 11.99
CA GLU A 35 -25.22 10.59 13.21
C GLU A 35 -24.26 10.57 14.43
N GLN A 36 -22.97 10.35 14.17
CA GLN A 36 -21.94 10.37 15.21
C GLN A 36 -20.85 11.36 14.84
N THR A 37 -20.35 12.07 15.85
CA THR A 37 -19.17 12.92 15.68
C THR A 37 -17.93 12.04 15.51
N ASN A 38 -17.33 12.06 14.35
CA ASN A 38 -16.11 11.33 14.08
C ASN A 38 -14.87 12.00 14.71
N LYS A 39 -13.71 11.38 14.57
CA LYS A 39 -12.43 11.89 15.13
C LYS A 39 -12.03 13.27 14.60
N ASN A 40 -12.55 13.67 13.43
CA ASN A 40 -12.32 14.98 12.82
C ASN A 40 -13.35 16.05 13.24
N GLY A 41 -14.22 15.75 14.20
CA GLY A 41 -15.27 16.66 14.66
C GLY A 41 -16.40 16.86 13.65
N ARG A 42 -16.59 15.91 12.71
CA ARG A 42 -17.61 15.99 11.65
C ARG A 42 -18.74 15.00 11.90
N ILE A 43 -19.94 15.38 11.49
CA ILE A 43 -21.14 14.53 11.51
C ILE A 43 -21.65 14.40 10.09
N TYR A 44 -21.86 13.17 9.66
CA TYR A 44 -22.60 12.80 8.46
C TYR A 44 -24.02 12.42 8.85
N THR A 45 -25.01 13.05 8.27
CA THR A 45 -26.39 12.64 8.50
C THR A 45 -26.71 11.35 7.76
N LEU A 46 -27.61 10.54 8.31
CA LEU A 46 -27.98 9.28 7.68
C LEU A 46 -28.51 9.45 6.24
N PRO A 47 -29.35 10.44 5.92
CA PRO A 47 -29.81 10.66 4.55
C PRO A 47 -28.67 10.93 3.54
N ILE A 48 -27.62 11.64 3.96
CA ILE A 48 -26.46 11.90 3.11
C ILE A 48 -25.70 10.62 2.82
N LEU A 49 -25.41 9.82 3.85
CA LEU A 49 -24.73 8.53 3.68
C LEU A 49 -25.58 7.53 2.91
N GLU A 50 -26.89 7.48 3.11
CA GLU A 50 -27.79 6.63 2.34
C GLU A 50 -27.79 6.97 0.85
N LYS A 51 -27.92 8.27 0.53
CA LYS A 51 -27.86 8.77 -0.85
C LYS A 51 -26.57 8.36 -1.52
N GLU A 52 -25.44 8.65 -0.87
CA GLU A 52 -24.11 8.42 -1.43
C GLU A 52 -23.74 6.92 -1.51
N THR A 53 -24.14 6.13 -0.51
CA THR A 53 -23.96 4.67 -0.56
C THR A 53 -24.71 4.08 -1.76
N LYS A 54 -25.99 4.46 -1.98
CA LYS A 54 -26.76 3.99 -3.14
C LYS A 54 -26.11 4.37 -4.45
N ARG A 55 -25.73 5.67 -4.60
CA ARG A 55 -25.04 6.14 -5.81
C ARG A 55 -23.72 5.37 -6.03
N TYR A 56 -22.89 5.22 -4.99
CA TYR A 56 -21.60 4.55 -5.09
C TYR A 56 -21.75 3.07 -5.44
N VAL A 57 -22.75 2.40 -4.90
CA VAL A 57 -23.07 1.01 -5.24
C VAL A 57 -23.47 0.91 -6.70
N GLU A 58 -24.39 1.75 -7.18
CA GLU A 58 -24.84 1.72 -8.58
C GLU A 58 -23.74 2.05 -9.58
N GLU A 59 -22.96 3.10 -9.33
CA GLU A 59 -21.96 3.60 -10.28
C GLU A 59 -20.63 2.86 -10.22
N LYS A 60 -20.23 2.36 -9.04
CA LYS A 60 -18.87 1.85 -8.80
C LYS A 60 -18.84 0.37 -8.42
N VAL A 61 -19.62 -0.04 -7.42
CA VAL A 61 -19.57 -1.43 -6.93
C VAL A 61 -20.16 -2.38 -7.96
N SER A 62 -21.36 -2.11 -8.47
CA SER A 62 -22.04 -2.95 -9.47
C SER A 62 -21.26 -3.06 -10.79
N THR A 63 -20.47 -2.05 -11.11
CA THR A 63 -19.61 -2.01 -12.31
C THR A 63 -18.18 -2.50 -12.07
N GLN A 64 -17.87 -2.99 -10.86
CA GLN A 64 -16.53 -3.43 -10.45
C GLN A 64 -15.45 -2.34 -10.60
N ARG A 65 -15.83 -1.10 -10.30
CA ARG A 65 -14.96 0.09 -10.39
C ARG A 65 -14.72 0.76 -9.03
N ALA A 66 -15.23 0.19 -7.94
CA ALA A 66 -15.08 0.70 -6.58
C ALA A 66 -13.68 0.41 -6.02
N LEU A 67 -12.66 1.01 -6.62
CA LEU A 67 -11.27 0.82 -6.25
C LEU A 67 -10.89 1.70 -5.06
N GLY A 68 -10.02 1.18 -4.18
CA GLY A 68 -9.43 1.91 -3.07
C GLY A 68 -7.92 1.75 -3.02
N GLU A 69 -7.26 2.72 -2.39
CA GLU A 69 -5.81 2.83 -2.34
C GLU A 69 -5.25 2.40 -0.99
N LEU A 70 -3.94 2.12 -0.98
CA LEU A 70 -3.16 2.00 0.25
C LEU A 70 -2.73 3.38 0.71
N ASN A 71 -3.09 3.77 1.93
CA ASN A 71 -2.98 5.10 2.51
C ASN A 71 -3.85 6.17 1.81
N HIS A 72 -3.94 7.33 2.44
CA HIS A 72 -4.67 8.45 1.89
C HIS A 72 -3.82 9.29 0.94
N PRO A 73 -4.19 9.41 -0.35
CA PRO A 73 -3.66 10.46 -1.19
C PRO A 73 -4.32 11.81 -0.88
N ALA A 74 -3.61 12.89 -1.18
CA ALA A 74 -4.15 14.25 -1.11
C ALA A 74 -4.98 14.63 -2.35
N ASP A 75 -5.55 13.67 -3.06
CA ASP A 75 -6.33 13.84 -4.29
C ASP A 75 -7.65 13.07 -4.18
N PRO A 76 -8.80 13.65 -4.56
CA PRO A 76 -10.08 12.93 -4.55
C PRO A 76 -10.14 11.81 -5.59
N SER A 77 -9.32 11.83 -6.64
CA SER A 77 -9.28 10.83 -7.69
C SER A 77 -8.46 9.62 -7.27
N VAL A 78 -8.83 8.44 -7.78
CA VAL A 78 -8.09 7.19 -7.52
C VAL A 78 -6.90 7.08 -8.47
N ASN A 79 -5.70 6.88 -7.91
CA ASN A 79 -4.50 6.57 -8.67
C ASN A 79 -4.33 5.05 -8.80
N LEU A 80 -4.38 4.53 -10.03
CA LEU A 80 -4.31 3.09 -10.30
C LEU A 80 -3.00 2.43 -9.85
N GLU A 81 -1.89 3.17 -9.78
CA GLU A 81 -0.60 2.66 -9.29
C GLU A 81 -0.63 2.34 -7.78
N ARG A 82 -1.56 2.94 -7.03
CA ARG A 82 -1.70 2.80 -5.59
C ARG A 82 -2.86 1.90 -5.17
N VAL A 83 -3.63 1.39 -6.12
CA VAL A 83 -4.78 0.53 -5.84
C VAL A 83 -4.34 -0.72 -5.11
N SER A 84 -4.97 -0.99 -3.98
CA SER A 84 -4.73 -2.17 -3.14
C SER A 84 -5.92 -3.12 -3.07
N HIS A 85 -7.14 -2.61 -3.23
CA HIS A 85 -8.37 -3.39 -3.06
C HIS A 85 -9.52 -2.84 -3.90
N MET A 86 -10.61 -3.60 -3.94
CA MET A 86 -11.87 -3.23 -4.57
C MET A 86 -13.01 -3.51 -3.61
N ILE A 87 -13.90 -2.54 -3.42
CA ILE A 87 -15.12 -2.72 -2.64
C ILE A 87 -16.06 -3.63 -3.42
N THR A 88 -16.47 -4.74 -2.80
CA THR A 88 -17.38 -5.71 -3.39
C THR A 88 -18.82 -5.60 -2.88
N GLU A 89 -18.96 -5.09 -1.64
CA GLU A 89 -20.25 -4.90 -1.01
C GLU A 89 -20.23 -3.62 -0.18
N LEU A 90 -21.36 -2.91 -0.17
CA LEU A 90 -21.59 -1.75 0.68
C LEU A 90 -23.10 -1.68 0.99
N ASN A 91 -23.45 -1.89 2.27
CA ASN A 91 -24.83 -2.03 2.73
C ASN A 91 -25.10 -1.12 3.92
N ILE A 92 -26.33 -0.64 4.04
CA ILE A 92 -26.79 0.20 5.13
C ILE A 92 -27.37 -0.70 6.23
N ASP A 93 -26.86 -0.55 7.46
CA ASP A 93 -27.35 -1.24 8.66
C ASP A 93 -27.51 -0.23 9.80
N GLY A 94 -28.71 0.29 9.96
CA GLY A 94 -28.99 1.40 10.87
C GLY A 94 -28.16 2.63 10.53
N ASN A 95 -27.38 3.11 11.48
CA ASN A 95 -26.46 4.24 11.27
C ASN A 95 -25.09 3.83 10.71
N ASN A 96 -24.87 2.53 10.47
CA ASN A 96 -23.61 2.01 9.96
C ASN A 96 -23.70 1.69 8.47
N ILE A 97 -22.64 1.98 7.75
CA ILE A 97 -22.43 1.51 6.40
C ILE A 97 -21.45 0.35 6.46
N MET A 98 -22.00 -0.86 6.34
CA MET A 98 -21.23 -2.10 6.34
C MET A 98 -20.62 -2.32 4.99
N GLY A 99 -19.33 -2.66 4.97
CA GLY A 99 -18.60 -2.89 3.72
C GLY A 99 -17.82 -4.20 3.70
N LYS A 100 -17.57 -4.68 2.47
CA LYS A 100 -16.63 -5.75 2.19
C LYS A 100 -15.75 -5.36 1.02
N ALA A 101 -14.44 -5.54 1.16
CA ALA A 101 -13.45 -5.19 0.15
C ALA A 101 -12.54 -6.39 -0.15
N LYS A 102 -12.37 -6.73 -1.42
CA LYS A 102 -11.42 -7.76 -1.87
C LYS A 102 -10.04 -7.15 -2.06
N VAL A 103 -9.04 -7.71 -1.41
CA VAL A 103 -7.62 -7.32 -1.62
C VAL A 103 -7.18 -7.85 -2.98
N LEU A 104 -6.68 -6.96 -3.82
CA LEU A 104 -6.27 -7.27 -5.20
C LEU A 104 -4.81 -7.72 -5.27
N ASN A 105 -4.47 -8.46 -6.32
CA ASN A 105 -3.08 -8.85 -6.58
C ASN A 105 -2.30 -7.73 -7.32
N THR A 106 -2.23 -6.57 -6.68
CA THR A 106 -1.43 -5.41 -7.10
C THR A 106 -0.23 -5.24 -6.17
N PRO A 107 0.78 -4.45 -6.51
CA PRO A 107 1.89 -4.17 -5.57
C PRO A 107 1.41 -3.70 -4.20
N CYS A 108 0.46 -2.74 -4.16
CA CYS A 108 -0.10 -2.23 -2.91
C CYS A 108 -1.02 -3.25 -2.21
N GLY A 109 -1.77 -4.05 -2.96
CA GLY A 109 -2.59 -5.13 -2.39
C GLY A 109 -1.75 -6.23 -1.77
N ASN A 110 -0.59 -6.56 -2.34
CA ASN A 110 0.34 -7.52 -1.76
C ASN A 110 0.95 -7.01 -0.44
N ILE A 111 1.16 -5.69 -0.30
CA ILE A 111 1.55 -5.09 0.98
C ILE A 111 0.44 -5.29 2.01
N VAL A 112 -0.82 -4.97 1.66
CA VAL A 112 -1.98 -5.18 2.55
C VAL A 112 -2.07 -6.64 3.00
N ARG A 113 -1.96 -7.59 2.05
CA ARG A 113 -1.96 -9.03 2.34
C ARG A 113 -0.86 -9.43 3.31
N GLY A 114 0.38 -9.02 3.06
CA GLY A 114 1.51 -9.33 3.92
C GLY A 114 1.36 -8.76 5.34
N LEU A 115 0.76 -7.58 5.49
CA LEU A 115 0.47 -6.99 6.79
C LEU A 115 -0.61 -7.78 7.54
N VAL A 116 -1.69 -8.16 6.86
CA VAL A 116 -2.78 -8.98 7.42
C VAL A 116 -2.28 -10.36 7.84
N ASP A 117 -1.51 -11.04 6.99
CA ASP A 117 -0.91 -12.34 7.28
C ASP A 117 0.08 -12.25 8.46
N GLY A 118 0.74 -11.10 8.63
CA GLY A 118 1.60 -10.78 9.77
C GLY A 118 0.83 -10.40 11.05
N GLY A 119 -0.52 -10.40 11.03
CA GLY A 119 -1.36 -10.07 12.18
C GLY A 119 -1.55 -8.58 12.44
N VAL A 120 -1.20 -7.71 11.50
CA VAL A 120 -1.42 -6.26 11.62
C VAL A 120 -2.91 -5.96 11.46
N LYS A 121 -3.46 -5.16 12.38
CA LYS A 121 -4.82 -4.64 12.26
C LYS A 121 -4.80 -3.42 11.35
N LEU A 122 -5.60 -3.48 10.30
CA LEU A 122 -5.79 -2.38 9.36
C LEU A 122 -7.20 -1.81 9.50
N GLY A 123 -7.35 -0.54 9.22
CA GLY A 123 -8.65 0.13 9.14
C GLY A 123 -8.96 0.57 7.72
N VAL A 124 -10.13 1.15 7.56
CA VAL A 124 -10.51 1.82 6.31
C VAL A 124 -10.84 3.28 6.57
N SER A 125 -10.76 4.07 5.53
CA SER A 125 -11.08 5.49 5.59
C SER A 125 -11.79 5.92 4.33
N SER A 126 -12.99 6.50 4.48
CA SER A 126 -13.73 7.07 3.36
C SER A 126 -13.11 8.38 2.92
N ARG A 127 -13.04 8.59 1.62
CA ARG A 127 -12.55 9.79 0.96
C ARG A 127 -13.61 10.31 0.02
N GLY A 128 -13.96 11.59 0.16
CA GLY A 128 -14.95 12.24 -0.67
C GLY A 128 -14.76 13.74 -0.71
N VAL A 129 -15.63 14.42 -1.43
CA VAL A 129 -15.67 15.88 -1.53
C VAL A 129 -17.02 16.39 -1.10
N GLY A 130 -17.06 17.55 -0.45
CA GLY A 130 -18.30 18.16 0.01
C GLY A 130 -18.06 19.49 0.70
N SER A 131 -19.15 20.16 1.03
CA SER A 131 -19.12 21.37 1.88
C SER A 131 -19.20 20.98 3.35
N LEU A 132 -18.76 21.88 4.22
CA LEU A 132 -18.87 21.78 5.67
C LEU A 132 -19.68 22.94 6.21
N ILE A 133 -20.68 22.64 7.04
CA ILE A 133 -21.51 23.59 7.74
C ILE A 133 -21.04 23.62 9.19
N GLN A 134 -20.39 24.71 9.58
CA GLN A 134 -19.88 24.87 10.94
C GLN A 134 -21.04 25.03 11.94
N LYS A 135 -20.95 24.28 13.04
CA LYS A 135 -21.76 24.39 14.24
C LYS A 135 -20.84 24.75 15.42
N GLN A 136 -21.41 24.99 16.62
CA GLN A 136 -20.62 25.41 17.80
C GLN A 136 -19.53 24.39 18.19
N ASP A 137 -19.87 23.10 18.22
CA ASP A 137 -18.98 22.05 18.71
C ASP A 137 -18.54 21.03 17.65
N HIS A 138 -19.11 21.11 16.44
CA HIS A 138 -18.82 20.16 15.36
C HIS A 138 -19.12 20.78 14.00
N SER A 139 -18.71 20.10 12.94
CA SER A 139 -19.07 20.47 11.57
C SER A 139 -20.03 19.44 10.98
N MET A 140 -21.10 19.87 10.34
CA MET A 140 -21.96 18.98 9.58
C MET A 140 -21.52 18.92 8.13
N VAL A 141 -21.48 17.72 7.56
CA VAL A 141 -21.22 17.52 6.14
C VAL A 141 -22.45 17.95 5.34
N GLY A 142 -22.22 18.66 4.24
CA GLY A 142 -23.28 19.19 3.38
C GLY A 142 -23.90 18.11 2.48
N GLU A 143 -25.10 18.43 1.94
CA GLU A 143 -25.85 17.53 1.05
C GLU A 143 -25.14 17.30 -0.32
N ASP A 144 -24.15 18.12 -0.64
CA ASP A 144 -23.30 18.04 -1.80
C ASP A 144 -22.14 17.03 -1.65
N PHE A 145 -22.10 16.30 -0.53
CA PHE A 145 -21.10 15.25 -0.31
C PHE A 145 -21.15 14.20 -1.42
N GLN A 146 -19.99 13.87 -1.95
CA GLN A 146 -19.79 12.79 -2.92
C GLN A 146 -18.65 11.88 -2.49
N LEU A 147 -18.96 10.60 -2.27
CA LEU A 147 -17.99 9.57 -1.95
C LEU A 147 -17.14 9.24 -3.18
N SER A 148 -15.84 9.36 -3.07
CA SER A 148 -14.87 9.09 -4.15
C SER A 148 -14.25 7.72 -4.03
N ALA A 149 -13.78 7.34 -2.85
CA ALA A 149 -13.12 6.07 -2.56
C ALA A 149 -13.24 5.71 -1.07
N ILE A 150 -12.92 4.47 -0.76
CA ILE A 150 -12.68 3.99 0.60
C ILE A 150 -11.30 3.35 0.56
N ASP A 151 -10.36 3.87 1.34
CA ASP A 151 -8.94 3.53 1.31
C ASP A 151 -8.55 2.67 2.52
N VAL A 152 -7.52 1.83 2.40
CA VAL A 152 -6.95 1.06 3.51
C VAL A 152 -5.88 1.87 4.22
N VAL A 153 -5.99 1.97 5.54
CA VAL A 153 -5.06 2.72 6.40
C VAL A 153 -4.60 1.89 7.58
N TYR A 154 -3.40 2.15 8.10
CA TYR A 154 -2.90 1.40 9.25
C TYR A 154 -3.40 1.97 10.59
N ASP A 155 -3.53 3.27 10.67
CA ASP A 155 -4.06 3.97 11.85
C ASP A 155 -5.18 4.91 11.41
N PRO A 156 -6.44 4.48 11.53
CA PRO A 156 -7.59 5.29 11.20
C PRO A 156 -7.78 6.47 12.17
N SER A 157 -6.98 6.58 13.22
CA SER A 157 -6.93 7.72 14.12
C SER A 157 -5.82 8.73 13.82
N ALA A 158 -5.12 8.60 12.68
CA ALA A 158 -4.01 9.45 12.30
C ALA A 158 -4.27 10.95 12.55
N PRO A 159 -3.31 11.69 13.09
CA PRO A 159 -3.54 12.95 13.75
C PRO A 159 -4.13 14.01 12.83
N LYS A 160 -5.10 14.75 13.35
CA LYS A 160 -5.78 15.90 12.74
C LYS A 160 -4.84 16.84 11.98
N ALA A 161 -3.59 16.99 12.42
CA ALA A 161 -2.66 17.98 11.93
C ALA A 161 -2.23 17.79 10.46
N PHE A 162 -2.08 16.56 9.97
CA PHE A 162 -1.60 16.34 8.60
C PHE A 162 -2.73 16.41 7.57
N VAL A 163 -3.90 15.92 7.91
CA VAL A 163 -5.08 15.90 7.04
C VAL A 163 -5.75 17.27 6.99
N GLU A 164 -5.86 17.98 8.12
CA GLU A 164 -6.42 19.34 8.17
C GLU A 164 -5.57 20.36 7.41
N MET A 165 -4.23 20.27 7.50
CA MET A 165 -3.34 21.26 6.83
C MET A 165 -3.32 21.12 5.31
N VAL A 166 -3.53 19.92 4.76
CA VAL A 166 -3.55 19.69 3.31
C VAL A 166 -4.95 19.91 2.73
N MET A 167 -6.02 19.75 3.52
CA MET A 167 -7.40 19.75 3.03
C MET A 167 -8.13 21.09 3.20
N GLU A 168 -7.79 21.89 4.20
CA GLU A 168 -8.46 23.19 4.42
C GLU A 168 -8.00 24.28 3.46
N SER A 169 -6.86 24.11 2.81
CA SER A 169 -6.28 25.12 1.91
C SER A 169 -6.64 24.97 0.44
N VAL A 170 -7.32 23.90 0.03
CA VAL A 170 -7.61 23.64 -1.39
C VAL A 170 -9.09 23.37 -1.60
N ASP A 171 -9.74 24.20 -2.41
CA ASP A 171 -11.07 23.93 -2.93
C ASP A 171 -10.99 23.14 -4.23
N TRP A 172 -11.89 22.16 -4.38
CA TRP A 172 -11.96 21.30 -5.54
C TRP A 172 -13.25 21.61 -6.31
N LEU A 173 -13.15 21.73 -7.64
CA LEU A 173 -14.27 21.89 -8.55
C LEU A 173 -14.37 20.65 -9.44
N TRP A 174 -15.62 20.16 -9.60
CA TRP A 174 -15.90 19.14 -10.59
C TRP A 174 -15.86 19.76 -11.99
N ASN A 175 -15.09 19.19 -12.89
CA ASN A 175 -15.04 19.57 -14.30
C ASN A 175 -15.86 18.57 -15.10
N ASP A 176 -16.99 19.03 -15.65
CA ASP A 176 -17.90 18.18 -16.40
C ASP A 176 -17.34 17.69 -17.74
N ASP A 177 -16.42 18.42 -18.34
CA ASP A 177 -15.81 18.06 -19.62
C ASP A 177 -14.79 16.93 -19.44
N THR A 178 -13.95 17.02 -18.42
CA THR A 178 -12.90 16.01 -18.14
C THR A 178 -13.38 14.90 -17.21
N LYS A 179 -14.57 15.04 -16.57
CA LYS A 179 -15.09 14.14 -15.54
C LYS A 179 -14.10 13.89 -14.39
N THR A 180 -13.38 14.95 -14.00
CA THR A 180 -12.37 14.90 -12.92
C THR A 180 -12.51 16.11 -11.99
N TYR A 181 -12.00 15.97 -10.76
CA TYR A 181 -11.87 17.10 -9.85
C TYR A 181 -10.60 17.89 -10.17
N VAL A 182 -10.74 19.21 -10.29
CA VAL A 182 -9.62 20.14 -10.48
C VAL A 182 -9.47 21.03 -9.25
N LYS A 183 -8.24 21.32 -8.88
CA LYS A 183 -7.95 22.25 -7.77
C LYS A 183 -8.36 23.65 -8.19
N GLN A 184 -9.19 24.30 -7.37
CA GLN A 184 -9.44 25.72 -7.52
C GLN A 184 -8.19 26.46 -7.01
N GLN A 185 -7.45 27.09 -7.90
CA GLN A 185 -6.43 28.06 -7.48
C GLN A 185 -7.17 29.23 -6.85
N SER A 186 -7.03 29.40 -5.54
CA SER A 186 -7.63 30.53 -4.84
C SER A 186 -7.04 31.83 -5.42
N GLN A 187 -7.91 32.72 -5.89
CA GLN A 187 -7.60 34.05 -6.37
C GLN A 187 -7.06 35.00 -5.28
N ILE A 188 -6.57 34.46 -4.16
CA ILE A 188 -5.98 35.25 -3.05
C ILE A 188 -4.70 36.00 -3.49
N GLN A 189 -4.14 35.69 -4.65
CA GLN A 189 -2.99 36.42 -5.18
C GLN A 189 -3.35 37.72 -5.88
N GLU A 190 -4.58 37.91 -6.35
CA GLU A 190 -4.93 39.17 -7.06
C GLU A 190 -5.27 40.31 -6.12
N GLU A 191 -5.80 40.09 -4.92
CA GLU A 191 -6.10 41.16 -3.98
C GLU A 191 -4.88 41.74 -3.23
N ARG A 192 -3.79 40.98 -3.12
CA ARG A 192 -2.53 41.45 -2.53
C ARG A 192 -1.67 42.23 -3.52
N SER A 193 -1.84 42.04 -4.82
CA SER A 193 -1.08 42.75 -5.84
C SER A 193 -1.58 44.18 -6.10
N ALA A 194 -2.77 44.57 -5.62
CA ALA A 194 -3.32 45.91 -5.82
C ALA A 194 -2.85 46.95 -4.79
N SER A 195 -2.12 46.56 -3.74
CA SER A 195 -1.68 47.49 -2.70
C SER A 195 -0.16 47.57 -2.46
N SER A 196 0.65 46.76 -3.15
CA SER A 196 2.11 46.85 -3.04
C SER A 196 2.70 47.76 -4.08
N SER A 197 3.59 48.67 -3.65
CA SER A 197 4.33 49.52 -4.60
C SER A 197 5.16 48.65 -5.54
N PRO A 198 5.43 49.07 -6.81
CA PRO A 198 6.27 48.32 -7.73
C PRO A 198 7.64 47.92 -7.16
N MET A 199 8.13 48.67 -6.20
CA MET A 199 9.38 48.43 -5.52
C MET A 199 9.30 47.25 -4.55
N GLN A 200 8.21 47.13 -3.78
CA GLN A 200 7.99 45.97 -2.86
C GLN A 200 7.79 44.65 -3.62
N PHE A 201 7.14 44.72 -4.78
CA PHE A 201 7.00 43.55 -5.65
C PHE A 201 8.34 43.07 -6.20
N LEU A 202 9.24 44.01 -6.56
CA LEU A 202 10.58 43.69 -7.04
C LEU A 202 11.44 43.03 -5.93
N ASP A 203 11.34 43.54 -4.69
CA ASP A 203 12.04 42.98 -3.53
C ASP A 203 11.58 41.57 -3.25
N THR A 204 10.26 41.30 -3.29
CA THR A 204 9.71 39.94 -3.11
C THR A 204 10.17 38.99 -4.22
N LEU A 205 10.27 39.43 -5.48
CA LEU A 205 10.79 38.60 -6.56
C LEU A 205 12.27 38.27 -6.39
N VAL A 206 13.08 39.17 -5.83
CA VAL A 206 14.50 38.94 -5.54
C VAL A 206 14.65 37.92 -4.40
N GLU A 207 13.82 38.05 -3.36
CA GLU A 207 13.79 37.06 -2.24
C GLU A 207 13.40 35.69 -2.74
N MET A 208 12.30 35.55 -3.48
CA MET A 208 11.85 34.28 -4.07
C MET A 208 12.93 33.63 -4.96
N LYS A 209 13.62 34.45 -5.79
CA LYS A 209 14.72 33.94 -6.62
C LYS A 209 15.88 33.41 -5.80
N THR A 210 16.16 34.03 -4.66
CA THR A 210 17.22 33.59 -3.74
C THR A 210 16.84 32.27 -3.05
N GLU A 211 15.59 32.15 -2.62
CA GLU A 211 15.05 30.92 -2.04
C GLU A 211 15.05 29.74 -3.03
N ILE A 212 14.60 29.99 -4.27
CA ILE A 212 14.62 28.98 -5.33
C ILE A 212 16.04 28.49 -5.58
N LYS A 213 17.03 29.39 -5.62
CA LYS A 213 18.42 29.02 -5.79
C LYS A 213 18.93 28.16 -4.62
N SER A 214 18.61 28.54 -3.38
CA SER A 214 18.96 27.77 -2.19
C SER A 214 18.35 26.37 -2.22
N MET A 215 17.08 26.23 -2.61
CA MET A 215 16.42 24.92 -2.78
C MET A 215 17.06 24.09 -3.89
N GLN A 216 17.48 24.70 -4.99
CA GLN A 216 18.19 23.99 -6.08
C GLN A 216 19.55 23.46 -5.59
N ASP A 217 20.30 24.24 -4.83
CA ASP A 217 21.59 23.83 -4.27
C ASP A 217 21.43 22.68 -3.26
N GLN A 218 20.40 22.73 -2.40
CA GLN A 218 20.05 21.63 -1.48
C GLN A 218 19.64 20.35 -2.23
N MET A 219 18.85 20.49 -3.28
CA MET A 219 18.43 19.34 -4.11
C MET A 219 19.63 18.68 -4.79
N MET A 220 20.60 19.48 -5.25
CA MET A 220 21.83 18.97 -5.87
C MET A 220 22.70 18.20 -4.86
N LEU A 221 22.78 18.67 -3.60
CA LEU A 221 23.45 17.97 -2.52
C LEU A 221 22.80 16.61 -2.24
N VAL A 222 21.49 16.57 -2.07
CA VAL A 222 20.72 15.33 -1.85
C VAL A 222 20.88 14.35 -3.01
N MET A 223 20.90 14.83 -4.26
CA MET A 223 21.13 13.98 -5.43
C MET A 223 22.53 13.36 -5.42
N THR A 224 23.54 14.11 -4.97
CA THR A 224 24.92 13.63 -4.86
C THR A 224 25.05 12.56 -3.77
N GLU A 225 24.49 12.80 -2.60
CA GLU A 225 24.45 11.84 -1.49
C GLU A 225 23.73 10.54 -1.88
N ASN A 226 22.60 10.65 -2.56
CA ASN A 226 21.85 9.48 -3.06
C ASN A 226 22.67 8.66 -4.07
N LYS A 227 23.47 9.30 -4.91
CA LYS A 227 24.37 8.61 -5.84
C LYS A 227 25.47 7.85 -5.09
N GLU A 228 26.04 8.44 -4.05
CA GLU A 228 27.06 7.78 -3.21
C GLU A 228 26.47 6.58 -2.46
N ILE A 229 25.26 6.73 -1.90
CA ILE A 229 24.54 5.62 -1.23
C ILE A 229 24.28 4.47 -2.20
N ARG A 230 23.84 4.75 -3.43
CA ARG A 230 23.63 3.71 -4.46
C ARG A 230 24.93 2.95 -4.74
N ASN A 231 26.02 3.65 -4.94
CA ASN A 231 27.32 3.04 -5.19
C ASN A 231 27.78 2.15 -4.01
N LEU A 232 27.56 2.58 -2.78
CA LEU A 232 27.88 1.80 -1.59
C LEU A 232 27.02 0.52 -1.51
N VAL A 233 25.73 0.61 -1.79
CA VAL A 233 24.80 -0.53 -1.79
C VAL A 233 25.19 -1.55 -2.88
N GLU A 234 25.50 -1.09 -4.10
CA GLU A 234 25.94 -1.95 -5.20
C GLU A 234 27.25 -2.67 -4.87
N ASN A 235 28.23 -1.96 -4.29
CA ASN A 235 29.49 -2.54 -3.88
C ASN A 235 29.33 -3.59 -2.78
N GLN A 236 28.46 -3.34 -1.79
CA GLN A 236 28.15 -4.30 -0.73
C GLN A 236 27.41 -5.53 -1.28
N ALA A 237 26.45 -5.33 -2.18
CA ALA A 237 25.73 -6.42 -2.83
C ALA A 237 26.68 -7.32 -3.62
N THR A 238 27.57 -6.73 -4.41
CA THR A 238 28.57 -7.45 -5.22
C THR A 238 29.54 -8.23 -4.34
N ALA A 239 30.00 -7.64 -3.25
CA ALA A 239 30.89 -8.32 -2.29
C ALA A 239 30.18 -9.52 -1.61
N ARG A 240 28.88 -9.38 -1.30
CA ARG A 240 28.08 -10.46 -0.69
C ARG A 240 27.86 -11.61 -1.67
N VAL A 241 27.58 -11.32 -2.96
CA VAL A 241 27.45 -12.34 -4.00
C VAL A 241 28.76 -13.12 -4.14
N LYS A 242 29.90 -12.45 -4.30
CA LYS A 242 31.24 -13.09 -4.41
C LYS A 242 31.57 -13.97 -3.20
N ARG A 243 31.15 -13.58 -1.98
CA ARG A 243 31.34 -14.43 -0.79
C ARG A 243 30.52 -15.72 -0.87
N LYS A 244 29.25 -15.60 -1.28
CA LYS A 244 28.36 -16.76 -1.43
C LYS A 244 28.80 -17.72 -2.55
N GLU A 245 29.29 -17.19 -3.66
CA GLU A 245 29.87 -17.99 -4.75
C GLU A 245 31.06 -18.81 -4.23
N LYS A 246 31.98 -18.18 -3.52
CA LYS A 246 33.13 -18.89 -2.91
C LYS A 246 32.73 -19.95 -1.87
N GLU A 247 31.68 -19.69 -1.11
CA GLU A 247 31.13 -20.66 -0.13
C GLU A 247 30.48 -21.85 -0.87
N LEU A 248 29.76 -21.59 -1.94
CA LEU A 248 29.13 -22.59 -2.77
C LEU A 248 30.18 -23.49 -3.45
N ASP A 249 31.23 -22.90 -4.02
CA ASP A 249 32.33 -23.66 -4.66
C ASP A 249 33.00 -24.62 -3.66
N ARG A 250 33.22 -24.20 -2.42
CA ARG A 250 33.75 -25.06 -1.35
C ARG A 250 32.81 -26.21 -1.03
N LEU A 251 31.52 -25.93 -0.86
CA LEU A 251 30.51 -26.97 -0.60
C LEU A 251 30.41 -27.99 -1.73
N ILE A 252 30.55 -27.56 -2.97
CA ILE A 252 30.57 -28.44 -4.14
C ILE A 252 31.80 -29.37 -4.10
N GLU A 253 32.99 -28.85 -3.78
CA GLU A 253 34.22 -29.64 -3.68
C GLU A 253 34.14 -30.65 -2.53
N ASP A 254 33.70 -30.21 -1.34
CA ASP A 254 33.52 -31.07 -0.16
C ASP A 254 32.51 -32.19 -0.43
N THR A 255 31.42 -31.92 -1.12
CA THR A 255 30.41 -32.94 -1.48
C THR A 255 30.93 -33.92 -2.53
N LYS A 256 31.73 -33.47 -3.48
CA LYS A 256 32.36 -34.32 -4.49
C LYS A 256 33.31 -35.33 -3.84
N ASP A 257 34.18 -34.86 -2.94
CA ASP A 257 35.13 -35.69 -2.22
C ASP A 257 34.42 -36.73 -1.34
N ALA A 258 33.33 -36.34 -0.65
CA ALA A 258 32.52 -37.22 0.14
C ALA A 258 31.83 -38.32 -0.70
N VAL A 259 31.28 -37.94 -1.87
CA VAL A 259 30.66 -38.88 -2.80
C VAL A 259 31.68 -39.84 -3.39
N GLU A 260 32.86 -39.37 -3.80
CA GLU A 260 33.93 -40.26 -4.30
C GLU A 260 34.40 -41.24 -3.25
N SER A 261 34.56 -40.79 -2.00
CA SER A 261 34.95 -41.66 -0.89
C SER A 261 33.90 -42.75 -0.62
N SER A 262 32.63 -42.40 -0.59
CA SER A 262 31.52 -43.34 -0.43
C SER A 262 31.42 -44.37 -1.56
N ILE A 263 31.66 -43.95 -2.81
CA ILE A 263 31.68 -44.85 -3.97
C ILE A 263 32.85 -45.85 -3.85
N LYS A 264 34.05 -45.38 -3.47
CA LYS A 264 35.23 -46.23 -3.31
C LYS A 264 35.00 -47.29 -2.21
N GLU A 265 34.39 -46.90 -1.10
CA GLU A 265 34.07 -47.83 0.01
C GLU A 265 33.04 -48.88 -0.43
N LYS A 266 31.95 -48.51 -1.07
CA LYS A 266 30.96 -49.47 -1.59
C LYS A 266 31.52 -50.41 -2.64
N LEU A 267 32.44 -49.98 -3.50
CA LEU A 267 33.13 -50.82 -4.49
C LEU A 267 34.07 -51.81 -3.82
N ARG A 268 34.75 -51.41 -2.73
CA ARG A 268 35.60 -52.31 -1.94
C ARG A 268 34.77 -53.38 -1.26
N GLU A 269 33.68 -53.02 -0.57
CA GLU A 269 32.77 -53.98 0.07
C GLU A 269 32.20 -55.00 -0.94
N LYS A 270 31.79 -54.50 -2.12
CA LYS A 270 31.30 -55.40 -3.19
C LYS A 270 32.34 -56.39 -3.67
N ARG A 271 33.61 -55.94 -3.90
CA ARG A 271 34.73 -56.81 -4.30
C ARG A 271 35.05 -57.85 -3.19
N GLU A 272 35.06 -57.46 -1.94
CA GLU A 272 35.26 -58.37 -0.80
C GLU A 272 34.16 -59.45 -0.73
N ALA A 273 32.89 -59.05 -0.90
CA ALA A 273 31.77 -59.99 -0.92
C ALA A 273 31.80 -60.96 -2.11
N GLU A 274 32.21 -60.49 -3.30
CA GLU A 274 32.39 -61.34 -4.48
C GLU A 274 33.55 -62.35 -4.28
N THR A 275 34.67 -61.90 -3.70
CA THR A 275 35.82 -62.75 -3.40
C THR A 275 35.46 -63.86 -2.42
N LEU A 276 34.71 -63.52 -1.36
CA LEU A 276 34.19 -64.49 -0.38
C LEU A 276 33.28 -65.55 -1.04
N LYS A 277 32.39 -65.12 -1.94
CA LYS A 277 31.55 -66.07 -2.69
C LYS A 277 32.35 -67.04 -3.57
N ILE A 278 33.36 -66.53 -4.25
CA ILE A 278 34.27 -67.37 -5.09
C ILE A 278 35.04 -68.40 -4.18
N PHE A 279 35.53 -67.89 -3.04
CA PHE A 279 36.25 -68.71 -2.10
C PHE A 279 35.35 -69.81 -1.49
N ASP A 280 34.13 -69.49 -1.10
CA ASP A 280 33.15 -70.44 -0.59
C ASP A 280 32.73 -71.46 -1.65
N HIS A 281 32.61 -71.07 -2.89
CA HIS A 281 32.37 -72.02 -4.00
C HIS A 281 33.55 -72.95 -4.20
N PHE A 282 34.76 -72.43 -4.16
CA PHE A 282 35.98 -73.25 -4.26
C PHE A 282 36.12 -74.28 -3.14
N LEU A 283 35.85 -73.88 -1.86
CA LEU A 283 35.86 -74.79 -0.74
C LEU A 283 34.82 -75.93 -0.88
N LYS A 284 33.61 -75.61 -1.35
CA LYS A 284 32.56 -76.61 -1.60
C LYS A 284 32.94 -77.60 -2.71
N GLU A 285 33.67 -77.21 -3.72
CA GLU A 285 34.16 -78.10 -4.78
C GLU A 285 35.29 -78.97 -4.28
N MET A 286 36.20 -78.45 -3.44
CA MET A 286 37.26 -79.21 -2.82
C MET A 286 36.75 -80.26 -1.86
N ALA A 287 35.66 -80.00 -1.15
CA ALA A 287 35.06 -80.98 -0.18
C ALA A 287 34.27 -82.10 -0.86
N LYS A 288 34.07 -82.04 -2.18
CA LYS A 288 33.41 -83.11 -2.96
C LYS A 288 34.41 -84.16 -3.55
N LYS A 289 35.71 -83.93 -3.41
CA LYS A 289 36.80 -84.81 -3.82
C LYS A 289 37.37 -85.54 -2.59
#